data_be63ac86d5550b908818a43045ccc736
#
_entry.id   be63ac86d5550b908818a43045ccc736
#
_cell.length_a   1.000
_cell.length_b   1.000
_cell.length_c   1.000
_cell.angle_alpha   90.00
_cell.angle_beta   90.00
_cell.angle_gamma   90.00
#
_symmetry.space_group_name_H-M   'P 1'
#
loop_
_entity.id
_entity.type
_entity.pdbx_description
1 polymer ?
#
loop_
_entity_poly.entity_id
_entity_poly.type
_entity_poly.pdbx_seq_one_letter_code
_entity_poly.pdbx_strand_id
1 'polypeptide(L)'
;MKIIFSEHQFDYTTYTFPYCVYCLKEAQNEIAAIYEKGFLPYTGNLNINRDLFYLARSVRVNLAQFKDSSENRRVDRIVQELSIDVYPVQKSNFDFDASDFIEFCYKFAESRFSGGTMGQERIRYIFQGNVSSHIFMFQTLDKVYGYVFAAIHGNMLHYWYAFFDVSYLRTHSLGKWMMWRMIKWAKENRLDYVYLGTCYKTGALYKVRDHSGVEFFDGIGWNDDIDLLKYWCKNDETFQAKNIDRLKSADPEFSKIFWQLINQFPQSKK
;
A
#
# COMPACT_ATOMS: atom_id res chain seq x y z
N MET A 1 -9.78 17.50 -7.03
CA MET A 1 -8.61 17.05 -6.20
C MET A 1 -7.84 18.28 -5.73
N LYS A 2 -7.66 18.42 -4.44
CA LYS A 2 -7.01 19.57 -3.80
C LYS A 2 -5.78 19.13 -3.03
N ILE A 3 -4.60 19.68 -3.36
CA ILE A 3 -3.34 19.38 -2.67
C ILE A 3 -3.18 20.32 -1.48
N ILE A 4 -2.78 19.77 -0.33
CA ILE A 4 -2.62 20.48 0.94
C ILE A 4 -1.26 20.12 1.52
N PHE A 5 -0.46 21.13 1.84
CA PHE A 5 0.81 20.98 2.54
C PHE A 5 0.57 21.27 4.03
N SER A 6 1.04 20.38 4.89
CA SER A 6 0.90 20.52 6.34
C SER A 6 2.23 20.27 7.02
N GLU A 7 2.59 21.11 7.96
CA GLU A 7 3.72 20.84 8.84
C GLU A 7 3.43 19.59 9.68
N HIS A 8 4.36 18.63 9.69
CA HIS A 8 4.23 17.43 10.49
C HIS A 8 4.83 17.62 11.88
N GLN A 9 6.02 18.18 11.93
CA GLN A 9 6.69 18.64 13.16
C GLN A 9 7.72 19.73 12.80
N PHE A 10 8.20 20.43 13.79
CA PHE A 10 9.29 21.39 13.63
C PHE A 10 10.40 21.13 14.66
N ASP A 11 11.65 21.34 14.26
CA ASP A 11 12.80 21.21 15.13
C ASP A 11 13.77 22.38 14.85
N TYR A 12 13.76 23.37 15.73
CA TYR A 12 14.62 24.54 15.61
C TYR A 12 16.08 24.24 15.98
N THR A 13 16.36 23.13 16.67
CA THR A 13 17.74 22.77 17.01
C THR A 13 18.52 22.27 15.80
N THR A 14 17.83 21.65 14.85
CA THR A 14 18.40 21.15 13.61
C THR A 14 17.88 21.92 12.36
N TYR A 15 17.03 22.92 12.56
CA TYR A 15 16.34 23.65 11.49
C TYR A 15 15.64 22.71 10.48
N THR A 16 15.00 21.67 10.99
CA THR A 16 14.31 20.66 10.18
C THR A 16 12.80 20.85 10.28
N PHE A 17 12.14 21.06 9.14
CA PHE A 17 10.70 21.33 9.02
C PHE A 17 10.07 20.37 8.02
N PRO A 18 9.81 19.09 8.42
CA PRO A 18 9.18 18.13 7.53
C PRO A 18 7.71 18.45 7.29
N TYR A 19 7.31 18.32 6.03
CA TYR A 19 5.93 18.50 5.60
C TYR A 19 5.31 17.18 5.20
N CYS A 20 4.03 17.00 5.58
CA CYS A 20 3.17 16.01 4.98
C CYS A 20 2.40 16.64 3.83
N VAL A 21 2.37 15.97 2.69
CA VAL A 21 1.56 16.39 1.54
C VAL A 21 0.30 15.54 1.51
N TYR A 22 -0.84 16.20 1.57
CA TYR A 22 -2.14 15.55 1.51
C TYR A 22 -2.87 15.91 0.22
N CYS A 23 -3.80 15.04 -0.18
CA CYS A 23 -4.71 15.27 -1.29
C CYS A 23 -6.14 15.03 -0.80
N LEU A 24 -7.00 16.04 -0.92
CA LEU A 24 -8.43 15.91 -0.68
C LEU A 24 -9.13 15.54 -2.00
N LYS A 25 -9.83 14.43 -2.00
CA LYS A 25 -10.69 14.03 -3.11
C LYS A 25 -11.97 14.88 -3.12
N GLU A 26 -12.30 15.46 -4.25
CA GLU A 26 -13.50 16.26 -4.45
C GLU A 26 -14.57 15.49 -5.23
N ALA A 27 -14.14 14.54 -6.09
CA ALA A 27 -15.06 13.70 -6.85
C ALA A 27 -14.57 12.24 -6.91
N GLN A 28 -15.51 11.30 -7.04
CA GLN A 28 -15.21 9.85 -7.01
C GLN A 28 -14.32 9.40 -8.18
N ASN A 29 -14.47 10.00 -9.34
CA ASN A 29 -13.69 9.70 -10.54
C ASN A 29 -12.21 10.16 -10.46
N GLU A 30 -11.83 10.92 -9.43
CA GLU A 30 -10.45 11.37 -9.24
C GLU A 30 -9.56 10.30 -8.60
N ILE A 31 -10.12 9.24 -8.03
CA ILE A 31 -9.37 8.26 -7.24
C ILE A 31 -8.21 7.68 -8.03
N ALA A 32 -8.41 7.22 -9.26
CA ALA A 32 -7.33 6.66 -10.07
C ALA A 32 -6.20 7.68 -10.32
N ALA A 33 -6.54 8.93 -10.60
CA ALA A 33 -5.57 10.00 -10.80
C ALA A 33 -4.82 10.37 -9.50
N ILE A 34 -5.47 10.25 -8.34
CA ILE A 34 -4.83 10.46 -7.04
C ILE A 34 -3.77 9.38 -6.80
N TYR A 35 -4.10 8.11 -7.07
CA TYR A 35 -3.12 7.01 -6.97
C TYR A 35 -1.97 7.17 -7.95
N GLU A 36 -2.25 7.60 -9.19
CA GLU A 36 -1.21 7.84 -10.22
C GLU A 36 -0.18 8.89 -9.77
N LYS A 37 -0.58 9.83 -8.92
CA LYS A 37 0.30 10.84 -8.32
C LYS A 37 0.99 10.38 -7.02
N GLY A 38 0.97 9.07 -6.70
CA GLY A 38 1.66 8.50 -5.55
C GLY A 38 0.92 8.60 -4.22
N PHE A 39 -0.30 9.14 -4.21
CA PHE A 39 -1.08 9.26 -2.98
C PHE A 39 -1.79 7.96 -2.62
N LEU A 40 -1.93 7.71 -1.33
CA LEU A 40 -2.66 6.58 -0.75
C LEU A 40 -3.71 7.08 0.25
N PRO A 41 -4.79 6.33 0.50
CA PRO A 41 -5.82 6.72 1.46
C PRO A 41 -5.25 6.90 2.87
N TYR A 42 -5.58 8.01 3.52
CA TYR A 42 -5.16 8.29 4.87
C TYR A 42 -6.12 7.64 5.88
N THR A 43 -5.58 6.81 6.76
CA THR A 43 -6.32 6.12 7.81
C THR A 43 -5.67 6.28 9.20
N GLY A 44 -4.77 7.24 9.34
CA GLY A 44 -4.00 7.45 10.58
C GLY A 44 -4.84 8.03 11.74
N ASN A 45 -5.87 8.81 11.42
CA ASN A 45 -6.75 9.42 12.39
C ASN A 45 -8.21 9.20 11.98
N LEU A 46 -8.98 8.54 12.85
CA LEU A 46 -10.38 8.17 12.58
C LEU A 46 -11.33 9.37 12.58
N ASN A 47 -10.92 10.49 13.14
CA ASN A 47 -11.71 11.73 13.21
C ASN A 47 -11.52 12.64 11.99
N ILE A 48 -10.63 12.27 11.06
CA ILE A 48 -10.36 13.04 9.85
C ILE A 48 -11.27 12.58 8.71
N ASN A 49 -11.49 13.49 7.76
CA ASN A 49 -12.27 13.22 6.56
C ASN A 49 -11.72 11.99 5.80
N ARG A 50 -12.59 11.06 5.46
CA ARG A 50 -12.26 9.79 4.75
C ARG A 50 -11.86 9.99 3.29
N ASP A 51 -12.07 11.17 2.74
CA ASP A 51 -11.66 11.53 1.38
C ASP A 51 -10.23 12.10 1.33
N LEU A 52 -9.50 12.03 2.46
CA LEU A 52 -8.12 12.46 2.56
C LEU A 52 -7.16 11.35 2.16
N PHE A 53 -6.19 11.71 1.33
CA PHE A 53 -5.07 10.88 0.91
C PHE A 53 -3.77 11.54 1.34
N TYR A 54 -2.68 10.79 1.40
CA TYR A 54 -1.37 11.30 1.74
C TYR A 54 -0.32 10.80 0.75
N LEU A 55 0.66 11.65 0.45
CA LEU A 55 1.79 11.29 -0.39
C LEU A 55 2.70 10.33 0.38
N ALA A 56 3.07 9.24 -0.26
CA ALA A 56 3.89 8.21 0.37
C ALA A 56 4.84 7.56 -0.66
N ARG A 57 5.85 6.86 -0.17
CA ARG A 57 6.62 5.92 -0.99
C ARG A 57 5.72 4.72 -1.33
N SER A 58 4.79 4.96 -2.25
CA SER A 58 3.84 3.97 -2.73
C SER A 58 4.54 2.98 -3.65
N VAL A 59 4.08 1.72 -3.64
CA VAL A 59 4.55 0.69 -4.57
C VAL A 59 3.40 0.20 -5.41
N ARG A 60 3.65 -0.01 -6.71
CA ARG A 60 2.71 -0.63 -7.65
C ARG A 60 3.39 -1.67 -8.53
N VAL A 61 2.58 -2.53 -9.13
CA VAL A 61 2.98 -3.46 -10.18
C VAL A 61 2.39 -2.98 -11.49
N ASN A 62 3.23 -2.73 -12.48
CA ASN A 62 2.85 -2.48 -13.86
C ASN A 62 2.52 -3.83 -14.52
N LEU A 63 1.25 -4.08 -14.80
CA LEU A 63 0.75 -5.37 -15.24
C LEU A 63 1.19 -5.73 -16.67
N ALA A 64 1.56 -4.75 -17.50
CA ALA A 64 2.15 -5.01 -18.81
C ALA A 64 3.54 -5.67 -18.68
N GLN A 65 4.29 -5.33 -17.64
CA GLN A 65 5.63 -5.87 -17.35
C GLN A 65 5.61 -7.06 -16.40
N PHE A 66 4.48 -7.33 -15.74
CA PHE A 66 4.38 -8.41 -14.76
C PHE A 66 4.55 -9.79 -15.41
N LYS A 67 5.47 -10.60 -14.83
CA LYS A 67 5.69 -12.02 -15.14
C LYS A 67 5.76 -12.82 -13.86
N ASP A 68 5.25 -14.04 -13.89
CA ASP A 68 5.33 -14.98 -12.77
C ASP A 68 6.76 -15.39 -12.45
N SER A 69 7.17 -15.24 -11.21
CA SER A 69 8.43 -15.79 -10.73
C SER A 69 8.35 -17.30 -10.47
N SER A 70 9.49 -17.96 -10.41
CA SER A 70 9.55 -19.37 -10.00
C SER A 70 9.02 -19.59 -8.58
N GLU A 71 9.27 -18.63 -7.71
CA GLU A 71 8.80 -18.66 -6.32
C GLU A 71 7.28 -18.52 -6.23
N ASN A 72 6.66 -17.65 -7.03
CA ASN A 72 5.20 -17.53 -7.07
C ASN A 72 4.56 -18.85 -7.54
N ARG A 73 5.11 -19.48 -8.57
CA ARG A 73 4.64 -20.79 -9.05
C ARG A 73 4.84 -21.90 -8.01
N ARG A 74 5.93 -21.84 -7.21
CA ARG A 74 6.16 -22.81 -6.13
C ARG A 74 5.12 -22.66 -5.04
N VAL A 75 4.86 -21.43 -4.60
CA VAL A 75 3.85 -21.15 -3.56
C VAL A 75 2.45 -21.52 -4.06
N ASP A 76 2.12 -21.22 -5.31
CA ASP A 76 0.84 -21.57 -5.91
C ASP A 76 0.56 -23.08 -5.84
N ARG A 77 1.54 -23.90 -6.21
CA ARG A 77 1.40 -25.37 -6.11
C ARG A 77 1.12 -25.86 -4.69
N ILE A 78 1.73 -25.22 -3.68
CA ILE A 78 1.48 -25.59 -2.28
C ILE A 78 0.05 -25.20 -1.88
N VAL A 79 -0.41 -24.01 -2.26
CA VAL A 79 -1.75 -23.53 -1.90
C VAL A 79 -2.86 -24.26 -2.67
N GLN A 80 -2.58 -24.81 -3.86
CA GLN A 80 -3.55 -25.62 -4.62
C GLN A 80 -4.09 -26.81 -3.83
N GLU A 81 -3.32 -27.34 -2.86
CA GLU A 81 -3.78 -28.41 -1.96
C GLU A 81 -4.99 -27.98 -1.11
N LEU A 82 -5.15 -26.69 -0.86
CA LEU A 82 -6.26 -26.15 -0.07
C LEU A 82 -7.53 -25.91 -0.90
N SER A 83 -7.46 -26.00 -2.23
CA SER A 83 -8.60 -25.79 -3.15
C SER A 83 -9.34 -24.48 -2.92
N ILE A 84 -8.59 -23.39 -2.66
CA ILE A 84 -9.15 -22.05 -2.35
C ILE A 84 -9.66 -21.39 -3.63
N ASP A 85 -10.94 -21.06 -3.65
CA ASP A 85 -11.55 -20.19 -4.65
C ASP A 85 -11.45 -18.71 -4.25
N VAL A 86 -11.48 -17.82 -5.25
CA VAL A 86 -11.39 -16.37 -5.05
C VAL A 86 -12.62 -15.69 -5.63
N TYR A 87 -13.43 -15.11 -4.77
CA TYR A 87 -14.68 -14.46 -5.14
C TYR A 87 -14.62 -12.96 -4.94
N PRO A 88 -14.67 -12.15 -6.01
CA PRO A 88 -14.86 -10.72 -5.90
C PRO A 88 -16.31 -10.40 -5.53
N VAL A 89 -16.51 -9.66 -4.44
CA VAL A 89 -17.82 -9.17 -4.00
C VAL A 89 -17.78 -7.65 -4.01
N GLN A 90 -18.77 -7.03 -4.63
CA GLN A 90 -18.93 -5.58 -4.51
C GLN A 90 -19.19 -5.21 -3.06
N LYS A 91 -18.56 -4.14 -2.61
CA LYS A 91 -18.69 -3.69 -1.24
C LYS A 91 -20.14 -3.49 -0.79
N SER A 92 -21.00 -2.96 -1.66
CA SER A 92 -22.42 -2.76 -1.38
C SER A 92 -23.21 -4.05 -1.08
N ASN A 93 -22.68 -5.19 -1.49
CA ASN A 93 -23.31 -6.51 -1.34
C ASN A 93 -22.68 -7.34 -0.23
N PHE A 94 -21.80 -6.75 0.58
CA PHE A 94 -21.10 -7.46 1.66
C PHE A 94 -21.56 -6.93 3.02
N ASP A 95 -21.88 -7.84 3.94
CA ASP A 95 -22.21 -7.49 5.32
C ASP A 95 -20.93 -7.30 6.14
N PHE A 96 -20.59 -6.03 6.39
CA PHE A 96 -19.42 -5.67 7.18
C PHE A 96 -19.63 -5.77 8.68
N ASP A 97 -20.87 -5.81 9.12
CA ASP A 97 -21.22 -5.86 10.53
C ASP A 97 -21.42 -7.31 11.02
N ALA A 98 -21.30 -8.29 10.12
CA ALA A 98 -21.30 -9.70 10.48
C ALA A 98 -20.21 -9.98 11.53
N SER A 99 -20.61 -10.58 12.64
CA SER A 99 -19.74 -10.79 13.81
C SER A 99 -18.50 -11.62 13.48
N ASP A 100 -18.69 -12.70 12.75
CA ASP A 100 -17.62 -13.66 12.35
C ASP A 100 -16.58 -12.99 11.44
N PHE A 101 -17.02 -12.11 10.56
CA PHE A 101 -16.12 -11.35 9.71
C PHE A 101 -15.27 -10.36 10.51
N ILE A 102 -15.89 -9.57 11.38
CA ILE A 102 -15.17 -8.62 12.25
C ILE A 102 -14.21 -9.37 13.18
N GLU A 103 -14.65 -10.50 13.76
CA GLU A 103 -13.82 -11.31 14.62
C GLU A 103 -12.62 -11.91 13.87
N PHE A 104 -12.84 -12.41 12.65
CA PHE A 104 -11.76 -12.92 11.79
C PHE A 104 -10.70 -11.85 11.52
N CYS A 105 -11.13 -10.67 11.11
CA CYS A 105 -10.22 -9.54 10.83
C CYS A 105 -9.48 -9.09 12.10
N TYR A 106 -10.16 -9.06 13.22
CA TYR A 106 -9.59 -8.65 14.51
C TYR A 106 -8.55 -9.66 15.01
N LYS A 107 -8.83 -10.96 14.98
CA LYS A 107 -7.87 -12.02 15.33
C LYS A 107 -6.59 -11.94 14.50
N PHE A 108 -6.72 -11.71 13.20
CA PHE A 108 -5.55 -11.47 12.36
C PHE A 108 -4.78 -10.23 12.82
N ALA A 109 -5.48 -9.12 13.05
CA ALA A 109 -4.87 -7.84 13.44
C ALA A 109 -4.11 -7.97 14.76
N GLU A 110 -4.67 -8.61 15.77
CA GLU A 110 -3.99 -8.87 17.06
C GLU A 110 -2.71 -9.69 16.89
N SER A 111 -2.71 -10.66 15.97
CA SER A 111 -1.56 -11.53 15.73
C SER A 111 -0.41 -10.83 14.99
N ARG A 112 -0.68 -9.73 14.26
CA ARG A 112 0.24 -9.09 13.31
C ARG A 112 0.65 -7.68 13.68
N PHE A 113 -0.19 -6.94 14.41
CA PHE A 113 0.04 -5.56 14.75
C PHE A 113 0.14 -5.43 16.29
N SER A 114 1.23 -4.85 16.76
CA SER A 114 1.41 -4.58 18.19
C SER A 114 0.57 -3.39 18.65
N GLY A 115 0.13 -3.42 19.91
CA GLY A 115 -0.40 -2.23 20.59
C GLY A 115 -1.76 -1.72 20.14
N GLY A 116 -2.66 -2.59 19.64
CA GLY A 116 -4.02 -2.17 19.31
C GLY A 116 -4.16 -1.25 18.10
N THR A 117 -3.12 -1.18 17.28
CA THR A 117 -3.05 -0.27 16.11
C THR A 117 -4.18 -0.51 15.10
N MET A 118 -4.76 -1.71 15.07
CA MET A 118 -5.86 -2.10 14.17
C MET A 118 -7.03 -2.65 14.99
N GLY A 119 -7.62 -1.82 15.83
CA GLY A 119 -8.83 -2.17 16.60
C GLY A 119 -10.08 -2.26 15.72
N GLN A 120 -11.16 -2.82 16.27
CA GLN A 120 -12.43 -3.02 15.56
C GLN A 120 -13.01 -1.72 14.98
N GLU A 121 -12.89 -0.59 15.70
CA GLU A 121 -13.33 0.73 15.20
C GLU A 121 -12.58 1.15 13.93
N ARG A 122 -11.27 0.92 13.89
CA ARG A 122 -10.46 1.24 12.73
C ARG A 122 -10.82 0.33 11.55
N ILE A 123 -11.06 -0.96 11.79
CA ILE A 123 -11.55 -1.89 10.79
C ILE A 123 -12.86 -1.37 10.19
N ARG A 124 -13.85 -1.03 11.03
CA ARG A 124 -15.14 -0.46 10.56
C ARG A 124 -14.95 0.85 9.81
N TYR A 125 -14.10 1.75 10.31
CA TYR A 125 -13.79 3.02 9.64
C TYR A 125 -13.27 2.81 8.21
N ILE A 126 -12.35 1.87 8.03
CA ILE A 126 -11.79 1.53 6.71
C ILE A 126 -12.89 1.01 5.77
N PHE A 127 -13.77 0.14 6.28
CA PHE A 127 -14.86 -0.43 5.49
C PHE A 127 -15.92 0.58 5.10
N GLN A 128 -16.27 1.47 5.98
CA GLN A 128 -17.26 2.50 5.72
C GLN A 128 -16.79 3.57 4.73
N GLY A 129 -15.48 3.71 4.51
CA GLY A 129 -14.91 4.70 3.58
C GLY A 129 -15.28 4.43 2.12
N ASN A 130 -15.32 5.48 1.28
CA ASN A 130 -15.71 5.40 -0.12
C ASN A 130 -14.59 5.00 -1.08
N VAL A 131 -13.40 4.69 -0.57
CA VAL A 131 -12.25 4.31 -1.39
C VAL A 131 -12.30 2.84 -1.76
N SER A 132 -12.54 1.94 -0.79
CA SER A 132 -12.71 0.51 -1.07
C SER A 132 -14.01 0.27 -1.85
N SER A 133 -13.93 -0.53 -2.88
CA SER A 133 -15.06 -0.85 -3.77
C SER A 133 -15.41 -2.35 -3.76
N HIS A 134 -14.44 -3.21 -3.44
CA HIS A 134 -14.60 -4.66 -3.49
C HIS A 134 -13.96 -5.33 -2.28
N ILE A 135 -14.49 -6.52 -1.98
CA ILE A 135 -13.90 -7.48 -1.07
C ILE A 135 -13.67 -8.77 -1.85
N PHE A 136 -12.46 -9.29 -1.79
CA PHE A 136 -12.16 -10.61 -2.32
C PHE A 136 -12.17 -11.61 -1.19
N MET A 137 -13.02 -12.62 -1.31
CA MET A 137 -13.12 -13.72 -0.36
C MET A 137 -12.27 -14.89 -0.89
N PHE A 138 -11.38 -15.36 -0.05
CA PHE A 138 -10.53 -16.54 -0.30
C PHE A 138 -11.09 -17.68 0.53
N GLN A 139 -11.82 -18.61 -0.08
CA GLN A 139 -12.56 -19.63 0.66
C GLN A 139 -12.75 -20.93 -0.11
N THR A 140 -13.08 -21.99 0.62
CA THR A 140 -13.72 -23.19 0.11
C THR A 140 -15.22 -23.17 0.46
N LEU A 141 -15.94 -24.25 0.19
CA LEU A 141 -17.34 -24.37 0.61
C LEU A 141 -17.50 -24.28 2.14
N ASP A 142 -16.51 -24.82 2.89
CA ASP A 142 -16.62 -25.02 4.34
C ASP A 142 -15.78 -24.03 5.15
N LYS A 143 -14.85 -23.29 4.52
CA LYS A 143 -13.89 -22.47 5.26
C LYS A 143 -13.49 -21.21 4.52
N VAL A 144 -13.45 -20.08 5.26
CA VAL A 144 -12.82 -18.85 4.83
C VAL A 144 -11.35 -18.84 5.27
N TYR A 145 -10.45 -18.62 4.30
CA TYR A 145 -9.00 -18.50 4.51
C TYR A 145 -8.55 -17.06 4.60
N GLY A 146 -9.30 -16.13 4.01
CA GLY A 146 -8.94 -14.71 4.08
C GLY A 146 -9.86 -13.79 3.30
N TYR A 147 -9.68 -12.51 3.57
CA TYR A 147 -10.33 -11.40 2.90
C TYR A 147 -9.31 -10.39 2.42
N VAL A 148 -9.53 -9.84 1.24
CA VAL A 148 -8.76 -8.70 0.74
C VAL A 148 -9.70 -7.54 0.44
N PHE A 149 -9.44 -6.40 1.09
CA PHE A 149 -10.11 -5.14 0.75
C PHE A 149 -9.39 -4.51 -0.40
N ALA A 150 -10.11 -4.31 -1.49
CA ALA A 150 -9.58 -3.71 -2.69
C ALA A 150 -10.33 -2.44 -3.06
N ALA A 151 -9.58 -1.48 -3.59
CA ALA A 151 -10.13 -0.35 -4.31
C ALA A 151 -9.90 -0.58 -5.80
N ILE A 152 -10.97 -0.70 -6.59
CA ILE A 152 -10.92 -0.81 -8.04
C ILE A 152 -11.55 0.45 -8.60
N HIS A 153 -10.75 1.28 -9.27
CA HIS A 153 -11.18 2.53 -9.88
C HIS A 153 -10.45 2.73 -11.22
N GLY A 154 -11.23 2.93 -12.29
CA GLY A 154 -10.66 2.98 -13.63
C GLY A 154 -9.90 1.68 -13.96
N ASN A 155 -8.64 1.82 -14.35
CA ASN A 155 -7.76 0.71 -14.77
C ASN A 155 -6.79 0.25 -13.65
N MET A 156 -7.07 0.54 -12.38
CA MET A 156 -6.21 0.18 -11.27
C MET A 156 -6.91 -0.62 -10.17
N LEU A 157 -6.15 -1.45 -9.47
CA LEU A 157 -6.53 -2.10 -8.23
C LEU A 157 -5.55 -1.70 -7.12
N HIS A 158 -6.05 -1.33 -5.95
CA HIS A 158 -5.25 -1.26 -4.74
C HIS A 158 -5.54 -2.47 -3.85
N TYR A 159 -4.51 -3.29 -3.61
CA TYR A 159 -4.48 -4.34 -2.59
C TYR A 159 -4.29 -3.66 -1.23
N TRP A 160 -5.39 -3.22 -0.63
CA TRP A 160 -5.32 -2.28 0.49
C TRP A 160 -5.06 -2.96 1.82
N TYR A 161 -5.96 -3.85 2.23
CA TYR A 161 -5.82 -4.66 3.43
C TYR A 161 -6.09 -6.13 3.11
N ALA A 162 -5.28 -7.00 3.72
CA ALA A 162 -5.48 -8.44 3.66
C ALA A 162 -5.51 -9.00 5.07
N PHE A 163 -6.55 -9.75 5.35
CA PHE A 163 -6.74 -10.50 6.58
C PHE A 163 -6.80 -11.98 6.22
N PHE A 164 -6.04 -12.82 6.88
CA PHE A 164 -5.98 -14.23 6.54
C PHE A 164 -5.70 -15.10 7.76
N ASP A 165 -6.05 -16.39 7.67
CA ASP A 165 -5.78 -17.38 8.71
C ASP A 165 -4.26 -17.56 8.88
N VAL A 166 -3.74 -17.06 10.01
CA VAL A 166 -2.29 -17.05 10.31
C VAL A 166 -1.69 -18.44 10.47
N SER A 167 -2.50 -19.48 10.69
CA SER A 167 -2.02 -20.86 10.75
C SER A 167 -1.37 -21.31 9.45
N TYR A 168 -1.78 -20.72 8.32
CA TYR A 168 -1.23 -20.96 6.98
C TYR A 168 -0.09 -20.02 6.58
N LEU A 169 0.34 -19.13 7.48
CA LEU A 169 1.38 -18.14 7.18
C LEU A 169 2.72 -18.80 6.82
N ARG A 170 3.16 -19.77 7.62
CA ARG A 170 4.46 -20.42 7.45
C ARG A 170 4.39 -21.64 6.55
N THR A 171 3.37 -22.44 6.65
CA THR A 171 3.20 -23.70 5.90
C THR A 171 2.91 -23.46 4.42
N HIS A 172 2.04 -22.49 4.10
CA HIS A 172 1.55 -22.24 2.75
C HIS A 172 1.93 -20.86 2.21
N SER A 173 2.57 -19.99 3.03
CA SER A 173 2.83 -18.59 2.66
C SER A 173 1.58 -17.86 2.18
N LEU A 174 0.43 -18.11 2.83
CA LEU A 174 -0.91 -17.72 2.37
C LEU A 174 -1.00 -16.22 2.04
N GLY A 175 -0.50 -15.34 2.91
CA GLY A 175 -0.56 -13.88 2.65
C GLY A 175 0.22 -13.45 1.41
N LYS A 176 1.34 -14.13 1.10
CA LYS A 176 2.10 -13.91 -0.13
C LYS A 176 1.31 -14.39 -1.35
N TRP A 177 0.72 -15.58 -1.26
CA TRP A 177 -0.09 -16.15 -2.33
C TRP A 177 -1.31 -15.28 -2.63
N MET A 178 -2.02 -14.79 -1.61
CA MET A 178 -3.17 -13.90 -1.79
C MET A 178 -2.79 -12.62 -2.54
N MET A 179 -1.66 -11.98 -2.19
CA MET A 179 -1.18 -10.79 -2.88
C MET A 179 -0.86 -11.08 -4.35
N TRP A 180 -0.12 -12.16 -4.62
CA TRP A 180 0.17 -12.59 -5.98
C TRP A 180 -1.10 -12.95 -6.77
N ARG A 181 -2.05 -13.64 -6.15
CA ARG A 181 -3.32 -14.02 -6.78
C ARG A 181 -4.14 -12.78 -7.18
N MET A 182 -4.10 -11.72 -6.36
CA MET A 182 -4.73 -10.44 -6.69
C MET A 182 -4.05 -9.75 -7.87
N ILE A 183 -2.72 -9.81 -7.98
CA ILE A 183 -1.98 -9.28 -9.12
C ILE A 183 -2.37 -10.04 -10.41
N LYS A 184 -2.45 -11.37 -10.34
CA LYS A 184 -2.91 -12.18 -11.47
C LYS A 184 -4.33 -11.86 -11.86
N TRP A 185 -5.24 -11.80 -10.89
CA TRP A 185 -6.64 -11.46 -11.14
C TRP A 185 -6.76 -10.10 -11.84
N ALA A 186 -6.03 -9.10 -11.38
CA ALA A 186 -6.03 -7.79 -12.00
C ALA A 186 -5.54 -7.83 -13.46
N LYS A 187 -4.48 -8.60 -13.74
CA LYS A 187 -3.99 -8.80 -15.11
C LYS A 187 -5.00 -9.51 -15.99
N GLU A 188 -5.63 -10.57 -15.48
CA GLU A 188 -6.68 -11.34 -16.17
C GLU A 188 -7.90 -10.44 -16.50
N ASN A 189 -8.18 -9.45 -15.64
CA ASN A 189 -9.24 -8.46 -15.82
C ASN A 189 -8.79 -7.18 -16.57
N ARG A 190 -7.61 -7.20 -17.18
CA ARG A 190 -7.08 -6.13 -18.04
C ARG A 190 -6.91 -4.78 -17.36
N LEU A 191 -6.60 -4.80 -16.07
CA LEU A 191 -6.16 -3.59 -15.39
C LEU A 191 -4.71 -3.28 -15.75
N ASP A 192 -4.28 -2.03 -15.55
CA ASP A 192 -2.91 -1.60 -15.86
C ASP A 192 -1.99 -1.71 -14.64
N TYR A 193 -2.51 -1.42 -13.45
CA TYR A 193 -1.71 -1.32 -12.24
C TYR A 193 -2.35 -1.99 -11.03
N VAL A 194 -1.50 -2.61 -10.20
CA VAL A 194 -1.88 -3.04 -8.84
C VAL A 194 -1.02 -2.29 -7.83
N TYR A 195 -1.64 -1.47 -7.01
CA TYR A 195 -0.99 -0.76 -5.91
C TYR A 195 -0.92 -1.66 -4.68
N LEU A 196 0.26 -1.73 -4.04
CA LEU A 196 0.54 -2.61 -2.89
C LEU A 196 0.73 -1.83 -1.57
N GLY A 197 0.41 -0.52 -1.60
CA GLY A 197 0.57 0.36 -0.44
C GLY A 197 1.99 0.89 -0.28
N THR A 198 2.35 1.28 0.94
CA THR A 198 3.66 1.89 1.24
C THR A 198 4.79 0.88 1.32
N CYS A 199 6.02 1.32 1.03
CA CYS A 199 7.23 0.55 1.22
C CYS A 199 8.28 1.35 1.99
N TYR A 200 8.25 1.24 3.32
CA TYR A 200 9.22 1.78 4.26
C TYR A 200 9.81 0.63 5.09
N LYS A 201 11.11 0.72 5.41
CA LYS A 201 11.89 -0.27 6.13
C LYS A 201 11.97 -1.64 5.41
N THR A 202 12.92 -2.45 5.81
CA THR A 202 13.18 -3.76 5.20
C THR A 202 12.01 -4.73 5.34
N GLY A 203 11.22 -4.61 6.40
CA GLY A 203 10.02 -5.42 6.62
C GLY A 203 8.93 -5.27 5.53
N ALA A 204 8.95 -4.18 4.73
CA ALA A 204 8.00 -3.98 3.64
C ALA A 204 8.45 -4.56 2.29
N LEU A 205 9.72 -4.99 2.17
CA LEU A 205 10.30 -5.47 0.90
C LEU A 205 9.68 -6.77 0.37
N TYR A 206 8.90 -7.49 1.17
CA TYR A 206 8.14 -8.64 0.66
C TYR A 206 7.17 -8.27 -0.48
N LYS A 207 6.74 -7.00 -0.55
CA LYS A 207 5.83 -6.48 -1.59
C LYS A 207 6.49 -6.39 -2.97
N VAL A 208 7.82 -6.34 -3.01
CA VAL A 208 8.56 -6.09 -4.24
C VAL A 208 9.49 -7.24 -4.65
N ARG A 209 9.73 -8.19 -3.75
CA ARG A 209 10.77 -9.19 -3.91
C ARG A 209 10.51 -10.22 -5.01
N ASP A 210 9.24 -10.63 -5.17
CA ASP A 210 8.88 -11.78 -5.99
C ASP A 210 8.00 -11.42 -7.19
N HIS A 211 8.01 -10.15 -7.59
CA HIS A 211 7.23 -9.62 -8.71
C HIS A 211 8.15 -8.90 -9.70
N SER A 212 7.89 -9.05 -11.00
CA SER A 212 8.45 -8.16 -12.02
C SER A 212 7.51 -7.00 -12.30
N GLY A 213 8.01 -5.95 -12.96
CA GLY A 213 7.22 -4.76 -13.27
C GLY A 213 6.87 -3.91 -12.04
N VAL A 214 7.64 -4.04 -10.95
CA VAL A 214 7.45 -3.23 -9.76
C VAL A 214 7.99 -1.83 -9.98
N GLU A 215 7.22 -0.84 -9.56
CA GLU A 215 7.59 0.57 -9.53
C GLU A 215 7.28 1.14 -8.14
N PHE A 216 8.06 2.13 -7.71
CA PHE A 216 7.77 2.89 -6.49
C PHE A 216 7.72 4.38 -6.76
N PHE A 217 6.93 5.10 -5.99
CA PHE A 217 6.86 6.55 -6.09
C PHE A 217 8.01 7.18 -5.29
N ASP A 218 8.93 7.85 -5.97
CA ASP A 218 10.16 8.39 -5.39
C ASP A 218 10.01 9.84 -4.86
N GLY A 219 8.79 10.37 -4.93
CA GLY A 219 8.45 11.74 -4.54
C GLY A 219 8.25 12.66 -5.75
N ILE A 220 8.71 12.25 -6.94
CA ILE A 220 8.57 12.98 -8.20
C ILE A 220 7.74 12.19 -9.21
N GLY A 221 8.03 10.88 -9.32
CA GLY A 221 7.42 10.00 -10.29
C GLY A 221 7.53 8.53 -9.91
N TRP A 222 7.09 7.69 -10.84
CA TRP A 222 7.23 6.23 -10.70
C TRP A 222 8.60 5.80 -11.21
N ASN A 223 9.31 5.07 -10.36
CA ASN A 223 10.69 4.64 -10.55
C ASN A 223 10.77 3.12 -10.43
N ASP A 224 11.46 2.46 -11.35
CA ASP A 224 11.62 1.01 -11.41
C ASP A 224 12.96 0.50 -10.87
N ASP A 225 13.81 1.39 -10.35
CA ASP A 225 15.07 1.01 -9.69
C ASP A 225 14.80 0.41 -8.31
N ILE A 226 14.55 -0.90 -8.29
CA ILE A 226 14.24 -1.64 -7.06
C ILE A 226 15.45 -1.74 -6.13
N ASP A 227 16.67 -1.62 -6.61
CA ASP A 227 17.85 -1.64 -5.75
C ASP A 227 17.98 -0.32 -5.00
N LEU A 228 17.64 0.80 -5.62
CA LEU A 228 17.49 2.08 -4.95
C LEU A 228 16.41 2.02 -3.86
N LEU A 229 15.25 1.43 -4.15
CA LEU A 229 14.18 1.25 -3.14
C LEU A 229 14.66 0.41 -1.95
N LYS A 230 15.37 -0.71 -2.20
CA LYS A 230 15.94 -1.55 -1.14
C LYS A 230 16.94 -0.78 -0.28
N TYR A 231 17.80 0.01 -0.92
CA TYR A 231 18.74 0.87 -0.24
C TYR A 231 18.03 1.88 0.68
N TRP A 232 17.01 2.57 0.19
CA TRP A 232 16.20 3.47 1.01
C TRP A 232 15.51 2.75 2.17
N CYS A 233 14.90 1.58 1.93
CA CYS A 233 14.26 0.80 2.98
C CYS A 233 15.24 0.34 4.08
N LYS A 234 16.49 0.05 3.73
CA LYS A 234 17.54 -0.27 4.69
C LYS A 234 17.93 0.96 5.50
N ASN A 235 18.04 2.12 4.87
CA ASN A 235 18.38 3.38 5.53
C ASN A 235 17.27 3.86 6.46
N ASP A 236 15.99 3.59 6.16
CA ASP A 236 14.85 3.91 7.03
C ASP A 236 15.01 3.32 8.46
N GLU A 237 15.79 2.23 8.64
CA GLU A 237 15.99 1.59 9.94
C GLU A 237 17.06 2.29 10.77
N THR A 238 18.06 2.85 10.11
CA THR A 238 19.20 3.52 10.75
C THR A 238 18.98 5.02 10.88
N PHE A 239 17.98 5.54 10.17
CA PHE A 239 17.76 6.96 10.00
C PHE A 239 16.84 7.52 11.09
N GLN A 240 17.42 8.28 12.02
CA GLN A 240 16.68 9.27 12.79
C GLN A 240 16.59 10.53 11.92
N ALA A 241 15.43 10.79 11.35
CA ALA A 241 15.16 11.85 10.38
C ALA A 241 15.32 13.26 10.97
N LYS A 242 16.51 13.66 11.37
CA LYS A 242 16.74 14.95 12.02
C LYS A 242 17.75 15.85 11.29
N ASN A 243 18.33 15.39 10.18
CA ASN A 243 19.35 16.20 9.52
C ASN A 243 19.35 15.95 8.00
N ILE A 244 18.90 16.95 7.24
CA ILE A 244 18.84 16.90 5.76
C ILE A 244 20.23 16.73 5.13
N ASP A 245 21.30 17.19 5.79
CA ASP A 245 22.66 17.01 5.30
C ASP A 245 23.15 15.58 5.45
N ARG A 246 22.63 14.84 6.44
CA ARG A 246 22.80 13.39 6.51
C ARG A 246 22.12 12.65 5.37
N LEU A 247 20.92 13.08 4.98
CA LEU A 247 20.24 12.56 3.79
C LEU A 247 21.08 12.76 2.55
N LYS A 248 21.58 13.97 2.33
CA LYS A 248 22.41 14.31 1.16
C LYS A 248 23.72 13.49 1.11
N SER A 249 24.35 13.23 2.27
CA SER A 249 25.59 12.47 2.33
C SER A 249 25.41 10.95 2.29
N ALA A 250 24.24 10.46 2.75
CA ALA A 250 23.95 9.03 2.83
C ALA A 250 23.35 8.46 1.52
N ASP A 251 22.77 9.31 0.68
CA ASP A 251 22.08 8.90 -0.55
C ASP A 251 22.35 9.87 -1.70
N PRO A 252 23.27 9.53 -2.61
CA PRO A 252 23.54 10.35 -3.81
C PRO A 252 22.31 10.57 -4.70
N GLU A 253 21.41 9.60 -4.79
CA GLU A 253 20.18 9.72 -5.57
C GLU A 253 19.17 10.65 -4.90
N PHE A 254 19.12 10.67 -3.56
CA PHE A 254 18.33 11.69 -2.84
C PHE A 254 18.80 13.12 -3.19
N SER A 255 20.10 13.35 -3.24
CA SER A 255 20.64 14.66 -3.65
C SER A 255 20.17 15.04 -5.05
N LYS A 256 20.15 14.12 -5.99
CA LYS A 256 19.67 14.34 -7.35
C LYS A 256 18.17 14.69 -7.37
N ILE A 257 17.36 13.90 -6.67
CA ILE A 257 15.91 14.12 -6.52
C ILE A 257 15.66 15.47 -5.83
N PHE A 258 16.36 15.77 -4.75
CA PHE A 258 16.24 17.01 -4.01
C PHE A 258 16.53 18.24 -4.89
N TRP A 259 17.60 18.19 -5.68
CA TRP A 259 17.94 19.28 -6.61
C TRP A 259 16.95 19.41 -7.76
N GLN A 260 16.39 18.33 -8.25
CA GLN A 260 15.31 18.36 -9.24
C GLN A 260 14.06 19.04 -8.67
N LEU A 261 13.67 18.71 -7.42
CA LEU A 261 12.54 19.33 -6.74
C LEU A 261 12.76 20.85 -6.55
N ILE A 262 13.94 21.26 -6.07
CA ILE A 262 14.25 22.68 -5.87
C ILE A 262 14.22 23.44 -7.19
N ASN A 263 14.74 22.86 -8.27
CA ASN A 263 14.77 23.52 -9.57
C ASN A 263 13.39 23.62 -10.25
N GLN A 264 12.40 22.87 -9.79
CA GLN A 264 11.01 23.02 -10.26
C GLN A 264 10.30 24.25 -9.67
N PHE A 265 10.80 24.80 -8.56
CA PHE A 265 10.28 26.04 -8.01
C PHE A 265 11.02 27.24 -8.63
N PRO A 266 10.31 28.21 -9.23
CA PRO A 266 10.95 29.40 -9.75
C PRO A 266 11.67 30.11 -8.60
N GLN A 267 12.97 30.21 -8.69
CA GLN A 267 13.73 31.05 -7.78
C GLN A 267 13.19 32.45 -7.88
N SER A 268 12.61 32.98 -6.83
CA SER A 268 12.25 34.40 -6.77
C SER A 268 13.51 35.21 -7.09
N LYS A 269 13.51 35.88 -8.23
CA LYS A 269 14.56 36.86 -8.54
C LYS A 269 14.61 37.84 -7.39
N LYS A 270 15.73 37.86 -6.67
CA LYS A 270 16.04 38.93 -5.72
C LYS A 270 16.13 40.25 -6.44
#